data_c55e14f20ea16fc010adada4dd5af74e
#
_entry.id   c55e14f20ea16fc010adada4dd5af74e
#
_cell.length_a   1.000
_cell.length_b   1.000
_cell.length_c   1.000
_cell.angle_alpha   90.00
_cell.angle_beta   90.00
_cell.angle_gamma   90.00
#
_symmetry.space_group_name_H-M   'P 1'
#
loop_
_entity.id
_entity.type
_entity.pdbx_description
1 polymer ?
#
loop_
_entity_poly.entity_id
_entity_poly.type
_entity_poly.pdbx_seq_one_letter_code
_entity_poly.pdbx_strand_id
1 'polypeptide(L)'
;AKSLYDLKAEGNTIITLDQLAKPFSQHICEHLKLVDKQATSSSSKFLDFCRSYNAGEIDQQTLITKTVQYGFVNVIDAFHNVHGQELPKRFFMDARKTQDGIILTDEVFQLFEAQNASDLVDETEARWRLVETAWDMNLPKHLVQIEHDDQGILVAENKIRRVNVTSAKSALNGYQKSRCFYCFAPITVSVR
;
A
#
# COMPACT_ATOMS: atom_id res chain seq x y z
N ALA A 1 -0.50 1.66 5.41
CA ALA A 1 -1.92 1.93 5.67
C ALA A 1 -2.63 0.65 6.15
N LYS A 2 -2.72 -0.44 5.34
CA LYS A 2 -3.41 -1.69 5.73
C LYS A 2 -2.96 -2.22 7.10
N SER A 3 -1.66 -2.26 7.36
CA SER A 3 -1.12 -2.74 8.65
C SER A 3 -1.61 -1.92 9.86
N LEU A 4 -1.84 -0.61 9.68
CA LEU A 4 -2.43 0.22 10.73
C LEU A 4 -3.92 -0.12 10.95
N TYR A 5 -4.62 -0.44 9.86
CA TYR A 5 -6.00 -0.90 9.95
C TYR A 5 -6.11 -2.23 10.71
N ASP A 6 -5.25 -3.19 10.40
CA ASP A 6 -5.24 -4.50 11.06
C ASP A 6 -4.96 -4.34 12.58
N LEU A 7 -3.97 -3.54 12.94
CA LEU A 7 -3.55 -3.35 14.34
C LEU A 7 -4.50 -2.49 15.16
N LYS A 8 -5.27 -1.59 14.53
CA LYS A 8 -6.30 -0.82 15.21
C LYS A 8 -7.34 -1.73 15.90
N ALA A 9 -7.65 -2.86 15.29
CA ALA A 9 -8.61 -3.82 15.83
C ALA A 9 -8.21 -4.37 17.21
N GLU A 10 -6.92 -4.28 17.57
CA GLU A 10 -6.40 -4.71 18.87
C GLU A 10 -6.60 -3.66 19.97
N GLY A 11 -7.04 -2.44 19.64
CA GLY A 11 -7.33 -1.36 20.59
C GLY A 11 -6.10 -0.71 21.23
N ASN A 12 -4.90 -1.06 20.79
CA ASN A 12 -3.67 -0.51 21.32
C ASN A 12 -3.33 0.84 20.66
N THR A 13 -3.00 1.83 21.47
CA THR A 13 -2.49 3.13 20.98
C THR A 13 -1.00 3.07 20.67
N ILE A 14 -0.23 2.29 21.42
CA ILE A 14 1.21 2.11 21.21
C ILE A 14 1.41 0.78 20.45
N ILE A 15 2.07 0.85 19.32
CA ILE A 15 2.38 -0.30 18.46
C ILE A 15 3.91 -0.43 18.37
N THR A 16 4.45 -1.54 18.86
CA THR A 16 5.89 -1.81 18.73
C THR A 16 6.27 -2.13 17.29
N LEU A 17 7.57 -2.01 16.95
CA LEU A 17 8.05 -2.38 15.61
C LEU A 17 7.82 -3.85 15.31
N ASP A 18 7.92 -4.75 16.28
CA ASP A 18 7.62 -6.18 16.09
C ASP A 18 6.13 -6.41 15.75
N GLN A 19 5.23 -5.74 16.48
CA GLN A 19 3.79 -5.80 16.18
C GLN A 19 3.48 -5.26 14.79
N LEU A 20 4.09 -4.13 14.40
CA LEU A 20 3.91 -3.53 13.09
C LEU A 20 4.52 -4.39 11.97
N ALA A 21 5.66 -5.05 12.23
CA ALA A 21 6.38 -5.86 11.26
C ALA A 21 5.57 -7.06 10.76
N LYS A 22 4.79 -7.68 11.62
CA LYS A 22 3.99 -8.86 11.27
C LYS A 22 3.01 -8.59 10.12
N PRO A 23 1.99 -7.72 10.26
CA PRO A 23 1.06 -7.45 9.17
C PRO A 23 1.74 -6.75 7.99
N PHE A 24 2.74 -5.88 8.24
CA PHE A 24 3.46 -5.20 7.18
C PHE A 24 4.18 -6.17 6.24
N SER A 25 4.96 -7.10 6.78
CA SER A 25 5.67 -8.09 5.98
C SER A 25 4.71 -9.07 5.29
N GLN A 26 3.62 -9.47 5.95
CA GLN A 26 2.62 -10.35 5.35
C GLN A 26 2.00 -9.74 4.10
N HIS A 27 1.55 -8.48 4.16
CA HIS A 27 1.02 -7.79 2.99
C HIS A 27 2.03 -7.71 1.84
N ILE A 28 3.29 -7.38 2.13
CA ILE A 28 4.34 -7.34 1.10
C ILE A 28 4.62 -8.73 0.52
N CYS A 29 4.66 -9.78 1.34
CA CYS A 29 4.83 -11.15 0.88
C CYS A 29 3.71 -11.59 -0.07
N GLU A 30 2.46 -11.21 0.22
CA GLU A 30 1.31 -11.50 -0.65
C GLU A 30 1.42 -10.76 -1.99
N HIS A 31 1.79 -9.49 -1.97
CA HIS A 31 2.01 -8.72 -3.18
C HIS A 31 3.14 -9.30 -4.04
N LEU A 32 4.26 -9.72 -3.42
CA LEU A 32 5.37 -10.35 -4.11
C LEU A 32 5.01 -11.66 -4.84
N LYS A 33 3.98 -12.38 -4.40
CA LYS A 33 3.47 -13.56 -5.12
C LYS A 33 2.83 -13.22 -6.46
N LEU A 34 2.38 -11.98 -6.62
CA LEU A 34 1.66 -11.51 -7.81
C LEU A 34 2.56 -10.67 -8.72
N VAL A 35 3.36 -9.77 -8.13
CA VAL A 35 4.25 -8.85 -8.84
C VAL A 35 5.57 -8.78 -8.07
N ASP A 36 6.67 -9.21 -8.69
CA ASP A 36 7.98 -9.27 -8.02
C ASP A 36 8.55 -7.87 -7.71
N LYS A 37 8.16 -6.84 -8.46
CA LYS A 37 8.64 -5.48 -8.28
C LYS A 37 7.79 -4.72 -7.26
N GLN A 38 8.30 -4.61 -6.02
CA GLN A 38 7.63 -3.94 -4.90
C GLN A 38 8.37 -2.68 -4.41
N ALA A 39 9.35 -2.19 -5.16
CA ALA A 39 10.07 -0.96 -4.85
C ALA A 39 10.64 -0.32 -6.12
N THR A 40 10.98 0.95 -6.02
CA THR A 40 11.69 1.67 -7.09
C THR A 40 13.16 1.29 -7.17
N SER A 41 13.75 0.82 -6.06
CA SER A 41 15.13 0.32 -6.03
C SER A 41 15.22 -1.06 -6.65
N SER A 42 16.32 -1.31 -7.37
CA SER A 42 16.65 -2.64 -7.93
C SER A 42 17.09 -3.65 -6.87
N SER A 43 17.43 -3.18 -5.67
CA SER A 43 17.86 -4.04 -4.57
C SER A 43 17.23 -3.60 -3.27
N SER A 44 16.69 -4.56 -2.53
CA SER A 44 16.12 -4.33 -1.20
C SER A 44 16.28 -5.58 -0.36
N LYS A 45 17.13 -5.50 0.67
CA LYS A 45 17.32 -6.61 1.62
C LYS A 45 16.00 -7.07 2.25
N PHE A 46 15.10 -6.13 2.54
CA PHE A 46 13.79 -6.47 3.09
C PHE A 46 12.98 -7.34 2.11
N LEU A 47 12.92 -6.95 0.84
CA LEU A 47 12.19 -7.73 -0.17
C LEU A 47 12.83 -9.09 -0.42
N ASP A 48 14.15 -9.20 -0.32
CA ASP A 48 14.85 -10.48 -0.43
C ASP A 48 14.43 -11.44 0.69
N PHE A 49 14.32 -10.95 1.93
CA PHE A 49 13.78 -11.77 3.04
C PHE A 49 12.30 -12.13 2.85
N CYS A 50 11.49 -11.25 2.29
CA CYS A 50 10.11 -11.59 1.93
C CYS A 50 10.04 -12.68 0.86
N ARG A 51 10.94 -12.67 -0.13
CA ARG A 51 11.04 -13.75 -1.13
C ARG A 51 11.48 -15.07 -0.51
N SER A 52 12.52 -15.05 0.35
CA SER A 52 12.96 -16.23 1.09
C SER A 52 11.85 -16.83 1.97
N TYR A 53 11.02 -15.98 2.59
CA TYR A 53 9.86 -16.44 3.34
C TYR A 53 8.82 -17.10 2.43
N ASN A 54 8.51 -16.50 1.29
CA ASN A 54 7.58 -17.07 0.32
C ASN A 54 8.09 -18.40 -0.27
N ALA A 55 9.41 -18.57 -0.35
CA ALA A 55 10.06 -19.82 -0.78
C ALA A 55 10.11 -20.88 0.35
N GLY A 56 9.73 -20.54 1.57
CA GLY A 56 9.80 -21.45 2.73
C GLY A 56 11.22 -21.65 3.29
N GLU A 57 12.16 -20.76 2.93
CA GLU A 57 13.57 -20.83 3.37
C GLU A 57 13.78 -20.27 4.79
N ILE A 58 12.89 -19.37 5.23
CA ILE A 58 12.92 -18.78 6.57
C ILE A 58 11.54 -18.85 7.22
N ASP A 59 11.52 -18.84 8.54
CA ASP A 59 10.28 -18.82 9.32
C ASP A 59 9.73 -17.39 9.54
N GLN A 60 8.52 -17.31 10.08
CA GLN A 60 7.84 -16.05 10.33
C GLN A 60 8.59 -15.19 11.35
N GLN A 61 9.21 -15.79 12.37
CA GLN A 61 9.93 -15.03 13.40
C GLN A 61 11.18 -14.35 12.82
N THR A 62 11.89 -15.07 11.95
CA THR A 62 13.02 -14.53 11.20
C THR A 62 12.58 -13.39 10.30
N LEU A 63 11.47 -13.55 9.57
CA LEU A 63 10.91 -12.50 8.73
C LEU A 63 10.57 -11.24 9.54
N ILE A 64 9.90 -11.37 10.69
CA ILE A 64 9.57 -10.24 11.57
C ILE A 64 10.86 -9.51 12.01
N THR A 65 11.85 -10.25 12.52
CA THR A 65 13.14 -9.67 12.93
C THR A 65 13.83 -8.90 11.79
N LYS A 66 13.84 -9.48 10.58
CA LYS A 66 14.41 -8.84 9.39
C LYS A 66 13.59 -7.65 8.90
N THR A 67 12.29 -7.69 9.09
CA THR A 67 11.40 -6.57 8.77
C THR A 67 11.67 -5.38 9.70
N VAL A 68 11.83 -5.60 11.00
CA VAL A 68 12.22 -4.55 11.96
C VAL A 68 13.57 -3.95 11.56
N GLN A 69 14.53 -4.79 11.17
CA GLN A 69 15.87 -4.34 10.83
C GLN A 69 15.95 -3.56 9.50
N TYR A 70 15.20 -3.94 8.49
CA TYR A 70 15.34 -3.43 7.11
C TYR A 70 14.07 -2.85 6.50
N GLY A 71 12.89 -3.24 6.97
CA GLY A 71 11.62 -2.88 6.36
C GLY A 71 11.16 -1.45 6.64
N PHE A 72 11.59 -0.87 7.77
CA PHE A 72 11.11 0.44 8.22
C PHE A 72 12.10 1.58 7.98
N VAL A 73 13.24 1.34 7.35
CA VAL A 73 14.35 2.31 7.22
C VAL A 73 13.89 3.68 6.67
N ASN A 74 12.95 3.69 5.71
CA ASN A 74 12.41 4.92 5.16
C ASN A 74 10.88 5.01 5.25
N VAL A 75 10.20 3.93 5.62
CA VAL A 75 8.74 3.83 5.52
C VAL A 75 8.05 4.72 6.56
N ILE A 76 8.53 4.68 7.81
CA ILE A 76 7.94 5.46 8.90
C ILE A 76 8.19 6.95 8.66
N ASP A 77 9.40 7.33 8.26
CA ASP A 77 9.78 8.73 8.03
C ASP A 77 9.05 9.34 6.82
N ALA A 78 8.81 8.54 5.79
CA ALA A 78 8.17 9.02 4.56
C ALA A 78 6.63 8.97 4.60
N PHE A 79 6.03 8.30 5.57
CA PHE A 79 4.59 8.00 5.55
C PHE A 79 3.71 9.24 5.46
N HIS A 80 4.07 10.29 6.18
CA HIS A 80 3.30 11.55 6.22
C HIS A 80 3.84 12.62 5.26
N ASN A 81 4.77 12.26 4.37
CA ASN A 81 5.33 13.18 3.40
C ASN A 81 4.71 12.93 2.02
N VAL A 82 3.91 13.86 1.56
CA VAL A 82 3.23 13.81 0.25
C VAL A 82 3.72 15.00 -0.59
N HIS A 83 4.25 14.72 -1.78
CA HIS A 83 4.83 15.73 -2.67
C HIS A 83 5.91 16.64 -2.02
N GLY A 84 6.70 16.08 -1.10
CA GLY A 84 7.73 16.83 -0.38
C GLY A 84 7.18 17.74 0.73
N GLN A 85 5.91 17.65 1.03
CA GLN A 85 5.26 18.38 2.12
C GLN A 85 4.73 17.41 3.17
N GLU A 86 4.87 17.78 4.42
CA GLU A 86 4.32 17.01 5.52
C GLU A 86 2.80 17.23 5.62
N LEU A 87 2.06 16.13 5.84
CA LEU A 87 0.61 16.21 6.07
C LEU A 87 0.32 16.96 7.37
N PRO A 88 -0.69 17.85 7.40
CA PRO A 88 -1.06 18.63 8.59
C PRO A 88 -1.62 17.74 9.72
N LYS A 89 -2.16 16.58 9.38
CA LYS A 89 -2.64 15.58 10.33
C LYS A 89 -1.81 14.32 10.21
N ARG A 90 -1.29 13.85 11.33
CA ARG A 90 -0.52 12.61 11.41
C ARG A 90 -1.38 11.48 11.91
N PHE A 91 -1.29 10.32 11.30
CA PHE A 91 -1.97 9.10 11.74
C PHE A 91 -1.21 8.39 12.86
N PHE A 92 0.08 8.64 12.98
CA PHE A 92 0.88 8.17 14.09
C PHE A 92 2.05 9.12 14.34
N MET A 93 2.61 9.03 15.53
CA MET A 93 3.85 9.68 15.92
C MET A 93 4.97 8.65 15.99
N ASP A 94 6.16 9.04 15.53
CA ASP A 94 7.36 8.21 15.61
C ASP A 94 7.83 8.15 17.07
N ALA A 95 7.78 6.98 17.65
CA ALA A 95 8.22 6.69 19.02
C ALA A 95 9.32 5.61 19.05
N ARG A 96 10.04 5.40 17.95
CA ARG A 96 11.11 4.38 17.84
C ARG A 96 12.19 4.55 18.90
N LYS A 97 12.47 5.79 19.32
CA LYS A 97 13.50 6.08 20.33
C LYS A 97 13.03 5.88 21.78
N THR A 98 11.74 5.94 22.04
CA THR A 98 11.16 5.95 23.38
C THR A 98 10.36 4.71 23.70
N GLN A 99 9.68 4.13 22.70
CA GLN A 99 8.73 3.02 22.85
C GLN A 99 9.05 1.86 21.90
N ASP A 100 10.16 1.96 21.15
CA ASP A 100 10.53 0.99 20.10
C ASP A 100 9.38 0.75 19.10
N GLY A 101 8.66 1.82 18.70
CA GLY A 101 7.47 1.71 17.88
C GLY A 101 6.90 3.02 17.40
N ILE A 102 5.59 3.03 17.22
CA ILE A 102 4.79 4.20 16.84
C ILE A 102 3.62 4.38 17.82
N ILE A 103 3.14 5.61 17.97
CA ILE A 103 1.95 5.94 18.76
C ILE A 103 0.86 6.36 17.79
N LEU A 104 -0.26 5.64 17.75
CA LEU A 104 -1.42 5.99 16.92
C LEU A 104 -2.08 7.26 17.45
N THR A 105 -2.54 8.13 16.55
CA THR A 105 -3.25 9.37 16.90
C THR A 105 -4.76 9.19 16.75
N ASP A 106 -5.53 10.13 17.30
CA ASP A 106 -6.98 10.11 17.19
C ASP A 106 -7.46 10.17 15.72
N GLU A 107 -6.67 10.80 14.85
CA GLU A 107 -6.97 10.88 13.41
C GLU A 107 -7.08 9.51 12.74
N VAL A 108 -6.23 8.55 13.12
CA VAL A 108 -6.32 7.20 12.55
C VAL A 108 -7.55 6.47 13.07
N PHE A 109 -7.91 6.64 14.34
CA PHE A 109 -9.10 6.04 14.91
C PHE A 109 -10.37 6.63 14.27
N GLN A 110 -10.47 7.95 14.16
CA GLN A 110 -11.59 8.63 13.49
C GLN A 110 -11.75 8.19 12.03
N LEU A 111 -10.63 8.06 11.30
CA LEU A 111 -10.63 7.61 9.92
C LEU A 111 -11.22 6.19 9.78
N PHE A 112 -10.85 5.30 10.69
CA PHE A 112 -11.28 3.91 10.64
C PHE A 112 -12.63 3.64 11.32
N GLU A 113 -13.17 4.57 12.07
CA GLU A 113 -14.53 4.53 12.63
C GLU A 113 -15.58 5.10 11.67
N ALA A 114 -15.14 5.80 10.63
CA ALA A 114 -16.03 6.32 9.60
C ALA A 114 -16.80 5.17 8.91
N GLN A 115 -18.06 5.45 8.51
CA GLN A 115 -18.96 4.45 7.91
C GLN A 115 -18.39 3.70 6.69
N ASN A 116 -17.37 4.26 6.05
CA ASN A 116 -16.73 3.70 4.85
C ASN A 116 -15.31 3.16 5.11
N ALA A 117 -14.98 2.78 6.34
CA ALA A 117 -13.63 2.34 6.67
C ALA A 117 -13.19 1.08 5.90
N SER A 118 -14.11 0.14 5.60
CA SER A 118 -13.86 -1.00 4.71
C SER A 118 -13.44 -0.56 3.31
N ASP A 119 -14.05 0.48 2.78
CA ASP A 119 -13.77 1.02 1.46
C ASP A 119 -12.34 1.58 1.36
N LEU A 120 -11.80 2.12 2.47
CA LEU A 120 -10.42 2.63 2.51
C LEU A 120 -9.38 1.52 2.35
N VAL A 121 -9.66 0.32 2.87
CA VAL A 121 -8.77 -0.84 2.69
C VAL A 121 -8.75 -1.25 1.23
N ASP A 122 -9.93 -1.37 0.60
CA ASP A 122 -10.07 -1.74 -0.80
C ASP A 122 -9.47 -0.66 -1.73
N GLU A 123 -9.65 0.60 -1.41
CA GLU A 123 -9.04 1.71 -2.14
C GLU A 123 -7.51 1.70 -2.03
N THR A 124 -6.98 1.45 -0.84
CA THR A 124 -5.54 1.33 -0.62
C THR A 124 -4.96 0.17 -1.44
N GLU A 125 -5.64 -0.95 -1.48
CA GLU A 125 -5.25 -2.11 -2.29
C GLU A 125 -5.30 -1.79 -3.79
N ALA A 126 -6.38 -1.17 -4.25
CA ALA A 126 -6.53 -0.78 -5.64
C ALA A 126 -5.44 0.20 -6.10
N ARG A 127 -5.10 1.20 -5.27
CA ARG A 127 -4.00 2.14 -5.54
C ARG A 127 -2.65 1.45 -5.58
N TRP A 128 -2.41 0.49 -4.69
CA TRP A 128 -1.17 -0.27 -4.69
C TRP A 128 -1.03 -1.10 -5.97
N ARG A 129 -2.11 -1.78 -6.41
CA ARG A 129 -2.17 -2.51 -7.68
C ARG A 129 -1.90 -1.64 -8.90
N LEU A 130 -2.38 -0.39 -8.88
CA LEU A 130 -2.05 0.58 -9.92
C LEU A 130 -0.56 0.87 -9.99
N VAL A 131 0.09 1.08 -8.85
CA VAL A 131 1.54 1.33 -8.76
C VAL A 131 2.33 0.11 -9.24
N GLU A 132 1.95 -1.10 -8.82
CA GLU A 132 2.56 -2.36 -9.27
C GLU A 132 2.47 -2.51 -10.79
N THR A 133 1.28 -2.27 -11.34
CA THR A 133 1.04 -2.31 -12.79
C THR A 133 1.92 -1.31 -13.53
N ALA A 134 2.04 -0.10 -13.01
CA ALA A 134 2.91 0.93 -13.60
C ALA A 134 4.39 0.52 -13.57
N TRP A 135 4.83 -0.09 -12.50
CA TRP A 135 6.19 -0.61 -12.38
C TRP A 135 6.46 -1.79 -13.33
N ASP A 136 5.52 -2.71 -13.46
CA ASP A 136 5.61 -3.87 -14.36
C ASP A 136 5.67 -3.41 -15.83
N MET A 137 4.86 -2.43 -16.17
CA MET A 137 4.83 -1.83 -17.51
C MET A 137 5.96 -0.83 -17.78
N ASN A 138 6.85 -0.58 -16.81
CA ASN A 138 7.89 0.45 -16.85
C ASN A 138 7.36 1.84 -17.25
N LEU A 139 6.16 2.17 -16.80
CA LEU A 139 5.57 3.49 -17.05
C LEU A 139 6.31 4.57 -16.27
N PRO A 140 6.59 5.72 -16.89
CA PRO A 140 7.14 6.86 -16.19
C PRO A 140 6.21 7.33 -15.06
N LYS A 141 6.79 7.79 -13.95
CA LYS A 141 6.04 8.23 -12.76
C LYS A 141 4.94 9.25 -13.05
N HIS A 142 5.19 10.15 -14.00
CA HIS A 142 4.24 11.21 -14.38
C HIS A 142 2.98 10.67 -15.10
N LEU A 143 3.00 9.43 -15.61
CA LEU A 143 1.81 8.80 -16.21
C LEU A 143 0.91 8.13 -15.18
N VAL A 144 1.39 7.98 -13.94
CA VAL A 144 0.62 7.45 -12.80
C VAL A 144 0.02 8.61 -11.98
N GLN A 145 0.50 9.83 -12.18
CA GLN A 145 -0.09 11.02 -11.57
C GLN A 145 -1.38 11.37 -12.32
N ILE A 146 -2.47 11.22 -11.60
CA ILE A 146 -3.78 11.72 -12.05
C ILE A 146 -3.87 13.14 -11.50
N GLU A 147 -3.72 14.13 -12.37
CA GLU A 147 -3.97 15.54 -12.03
C GLU A 147 -5.45 15.84 -12.27
N HIS A 148 -6.06 16.54 -11.32
CA HIS A 148 -7.37 17.12 -11.48
C HIS A 148 -7.19 18.56 -11.93
N ASP A 149 -7.89 18.96 -12.97
CA ASP A 149 -8.03 20.39 -13.27
C ASP A 149 -8.94 21.05 -12.21
N ASP A 150 -9.00 22.38 -12.23
CA ASP A 150 -9.83 23.17 -11.31
C ASP A 150 -11.35 22.86 -11.41
N GLN A 151 -11.76 22.07 -12.41
CA GLN A 151 -13.14 21.63 -12.63
C GLN A 151 -13.34 20.15 -12.26
N GLY A 152 -12.33 19.45 -11.75
CA GLY A 152 -12.40 18.04 -11.33
C GLY A 152 -12.38 17.05 -12.49
N ILE A 153 -12.02 17.48 -13.70
CA ILE A 153 -11.92 16.61 -14.88
C ILE A 153 -10.52 16.00 -14.95
N LEU A 154 -10.45 14.69 -15.14
CA LEU A 154 -9.20 13.97 -15.32
C LEU A 154 -8.57 14.35 -16.66
N VAL A 155 -7.45 15.06 -16.63
CA VAL A 155 -6.66 15.38 -17.81
C VAL A 155 -5.47 14.45 -17.91
N ALA A 156 -5.45 13.59 -18.91
CA ALA A 156 -4.27 12.82 -19.28
C ALA A 156 -3.58 13.52 -20.46
N GLU A 157 -2.52 14.27 -20.19
CA GLU A 157 -1.61 14.67 -21.26
C GLU A 157 -0.75 13.46 -21.62
N ASN A 158 -1.04 12.78 -22.75
CA ASN A 158 0.02 12.18 -23.55
C ASN A 158 -0.44 11.50 -24.84
N LYS A 159 0.42 11.55 -25.84
CA LYS A 159 0.40 10.75 -27.06
C LYS A 159 0.73 9.30 -26.75
N ILE A 160 -0.22 8.53 -26.25
CA ILE A 160 0.00 7.16 -25.78
C ILE A 160 -0.19 6.17 -26.93
N ARG A 161 0.86 5.42 -27.21
CA ARG A 161 0.80 4.19 -27.98
C ARG A 161 -0.10 3.20 -27.22
N ARG A 162 -1.06 2.55 -27.88
CA ARG A 162 -1.90 1.52 -27.24
C ARG A 162 -1.02 0.44 -26.60
N VAL A 163 -1.07 0.33 -25.28
CA VAL A 163 -0.41 -0.72 -24.51
C VAL A 163 -1.48 -1.68 -24.02
N ASN A 164 -1.17 -2.98 -23.98
CA ASN A 164 -2.07 -3.96 -23.40
C ASN A 164 -2.22 -3.70 -21.89
N VAL A 165 -3.42 -3.34 -21.45
CA VAL A 165 -3.72 -3.00 -20.05
C VAL A 165 -4.41 -4.14 -19.29
N THR A 166 -4.29 -5.37 -19.76
CA THR A 166 -4.94 -6.53 -19.12
C THR A 166 -4.48 -6.70 -17.68
N SER A 167 -3.21 -6.36 -17.38
CA SER A 167 -2.65 -6.35 -16.03
C SER A 167 -3.29 -5.31 -15.11
N ALA A 168 -3.82 -4.20 -15.66
CA ALA A 168 -4.53 -3.17 -14.88
C ALA A 168 -5.96 -3.59 -14.49
N LYS A 169 -6.45 -4.74 -14.98
CA LYS A 169 -7.82 -5.21 -14.80
C LYS A 169 -8.19 -5.37 -13.31
N SER A 170 -7.30 -5.94 -12.52
CA SER A 170 -7.52 -6.11 -11.08
C SER A 170 -7.54 -4.77 -10.33
N ALA A 171 -6.64 -3.85 -10.69
CA ALA A 171 -6.59 -2.51 -10.11
C ALA A 171 -7.86 -1.71 -10.43
N LEU A 172 -8.30 -1.74 -11.70
CA LEU A 172 -9.53 -1.07 -12.12
C LEU A 172 -10.77 -1.69 -11.47
N ASN A 173 -10.80 -3.02 -11.32
CA ASN A 173 -11.89 -3.70 -10.64
C ASN A 173 -11.95 -3.34 -9.15
N GLY A 174 -10.81 -3.25 -8.45
CA GLY A 174 -10.74 -2.76 -7.08
C GLY A 174 -11.25 -1.32 -6.95
N TYR A 175 -10.83 -0.44 -7.86
CA TYR A 175 -11.31 0.94 -7.90
C TYR A 175 -12.83 1.04 -8.11
N GLN A 176 -13.40 0.17 -8.96
CA GLN A 176 -14.84 0.09 -9.24
C GLN A 176 -15.62 -0.75 -8.21
N LYS A 177 -14.96 -1.27 -7.15
CA LYS A 177 -15.58 -2.10 -6.11
C LYS A 177 -16.36 -3.28 -6.71
N SER A 178 -15.80 -3.91 -7.75
CA SER A 178 -16.45 -5.00 -8.50
C SER A 178 -17.84 -4.65 -9.05
N ARG A 179 -18.08 -3.38 -9.36
CA ARG A 179 -19.34 -2.91 -9.93
C ARG A 179 -19.13 -2.25 -11.29
N CYS A 180 -20.11 -2.40 -12.16
CA CYS A 180 -20.12 -1.72 -13.45
C CYS A 180 -20.20 -0.20 -13.24
N PHE A 181 -19.33 0.57 -13.89
CA PHE A 181 -19.34 2.03 -13.83
C PHE A 181 -20.67 2.66 -14.29
N TYR A 182 -21.34 2.04 -15.26
CA TYR A 182 -22.57 2.58 -15.84
C TYR A 182 -23.85 2.18 -15.11
N CYS A 183 -23.96 0.91 -14.70
CA CYS A 183 -25.23 0.39 -14.14
C CYS A 183 -25.10 -0.13 -12.71
N PHE A 184 -23.93 -0.04 -12.13
CA PHE A 184 -23.60 -0.52 -10.78
C PHE A 184 -23.90 -2.01 -10.52
N ALA A 185 -24.18 -2.78 -11.55
CA ALA A 185 -24.34 -4.23 -11.43
C ALA A 185 -23.02 -4.88 -11.02
N PRO A 186 -23.05 -5.96 -10.21
CA PRO A 186 -21.83 -6.71 -9.87
C PRO A 186 -21.10 -7.22 -11.11
N ILE A 187 -19.79 -7.08 -11.15
CA ILE A 187 -18.92 -7.60 -12.20
C ILE A 187 -17.99 -8.65 -11.60
N THR A 188 -17.96 -9.85 -12.17
CA THR A 188 -16.98 -10.87 -11.83
C THR A 188 -15.80 -10.74 -12.80
N VAL A 189 -14.62 -10.41 -12.25
CA VAL A 189 -13.38 -10.36 -13.02
C VAL A 189 -12.65 -11.67 -12.80
N SER A 190 -12.72 -12.58 -13.78
CA SER A 190 -11.90 -13.78 -13.74
C SER A 190 -10.43 -13.40 -13.96
N VAL A 191 -9.59 -13.69 -12.99
CA VAL A 191 -8.13 -13.68 -13.14
C VAL A 191 -7.79 -14.97 -13.88
N ARG A 192 -7.32 -14.84 -15.13
CA ARG A 192 -6.70 -15.95 -15.86
C ARG A 192 -5.21 -15.91 -15.66
#